data_6a123e2e123417fd53120c343092cc0d
#
_entry.id   6a123e2e123417fd53120c343092cc0d
#
_cell.length_a   1.000
_cell.length_b   1.000
_cell.length_c   1.000
_cell.angle_alpha   90.00
_cell.angle_beta   90.00
_cell.angle_gamma   90.00
#
_symmetry.space_group_name_H-M   'P 1'
#
loop_
_entity.id
_entity.type
_entity.pdbx_description
1 polymer ?
#
loop_
_entity_poly.entity_id
_entity_poly.type
_entity_poly.pdbx_seq_one_letter_code
_entity_poly.pdbx_strand_id
1 'polypeptide(L)'
;MNVALTGVCDVFDVRAERGIAASKNDIRPGGGSGLLKGARRYIHYQDLIQSNDVDAVIIATPDHWHTQMTIDAVNAGKHVYCEKCMTRTIDETF
;
A
#
# COMPACT_ATOMS: atom_id res chain seq x y z
N MET A 1 14.72 11.08 2.36
CA MET A 1 13.24 10.97 2.21
C MET A 1 12.67 10.32 3.46
N ASN A 2 11.66 10.92 4.03
CA ASN A 2 11.02 10.39 5.23
C ASN A 2 9.72 9.70 4.84
N VAL A 3 9.80 8.38 4.69
CA VAL A 3 8.66 7.55 4.34
C VAL A 3 8.48 6.49 5.41
N ALA A 4 7.26 6.31 5.85
CA ALA A 4 6.90 5.26 6.78
C ALA A 4 5.83 4.37 6.17
N LEU A 5 5.97 3.07 6.33
CA LEU A 5 4.94 2.12 5.95
C LEU A 5 3.94 2.04 7.10
N THR A 6 2.74 2.57 6.88
CA THR A 6 1.73 2.69 7.93
C THR A 6 0.61 1.68 7.83
N GLY A 7 0.44 1.05 6.66
CA GLY A 7 -0.62 0.06 6.49
C GLY A 7 -0.23 -1.01 5.48
N VAL A 8 -0.70 -2.22 5.72
CA VAL A 8 -0.56 -3.34 4.79
C VAL A 8 -1.91 -4.03 4.61
N CYS A 9 -2.15 -4.52 3.40
CA CYS A 9 -3.33 -5.31 3.07
C CYS A 9 -2.91 -6.43 2.13
N ASP A 10 -3.09 -7.67 2.57
CA ASP A 10 -2.83 -8.85 1.76
C ASP A 10 -3.76 -9.96 2.22
N VAL A 11 -4.26 -10.76 1.29
CA VAL A 11 -5.16 -11.88 1.63
C VAL A 11 -4.41 -13.01 2.32
N PHE A 12 -3.09 -13.11 2.15
CA PHE A 12 -2.27 -14.10 2.83
C PHE A 12 -1.70 -13.53 4.12
N ASP A 13 -2.01 -14.17 5.24
CA ASP A 13 -1.57 -13.72 6.55
C ASP A 13 -0.04 -13.62 6.64
N VAL A 14 0.68 -14.59 6.08
CA VAL A 14 2.15 -14.61 6.11
C VAL A 14 2.73 -13.39 5.43
N ARG A 15 2.17 -12.99 4.29
CA ARG A 15 2.65 -11.79 3.57
C ARG A 15 2.32 -10.52 4.32
N ALA A 16 1.13 -10.45 4.89
CA ALA A 16 0.74 -9.28 5.70
C ALA A 16 1.67 -9.14 6.90
N GLU A 17 1.98 -10.24 7.58
CA GLU A 17 2.90 -10.23 8.72
C GLU A 17 4.31 -9.83 8.32
N ARG A 18 4.80 -10.29 7.16
CA ARG A 18 6.10 -9.88 6.64
C ARG A 18 6.13 -8.38 6.35
N GLY A 19 5.05 -7.84 5.82
CA GLY A 19 4.93 -6.41 5.58
C GLY A 19 5.00 -5.61 6.87
N ILE A 20 4.28 -6.06 7.89
CA ILE A 20 4.30 -5.42 9.21
C ILE A 20 5.71 -5.48 9.81
N ALA A 21 6.36 -6.62 9.74
CA ALA A 21 7.73 -6.77 10.25
C ALA A 21 8.69 -5.85 9.52
N ALA A 22 8.59 -5.76 8.20
CA ALA A 22 9.42 -4.88 7.38
C ALA A 22 9.19 -3.40 7.72
N SER A 23 7.97 -3.03 8.07
CA SER A 23 7.64 -1.64 8.43
C SER A 23 8.35 -1.14 9.67
N LYS A 24 8.79 -2.06 10.52
CA LYS A 24 9.51 -1.73 11.76
C LYS A 24 11.00 -1.56 11.54
N ASN A 25 11.52 -1.89 10.36
CA ASN A 25 12.94 -1.78 10.05
C ASN A 25 13.29 -0.34 9.69
N ASP A 26 14.18 0.25 10.48
CA ASP A 26 14.67 1.60 10.19
C ASP A 26 16.06 1.49 9.60
N ILE A 27 16.15 1.65 8.28
CA ILE A 27 17.41 1.57 7.54
C ILE A 27 18.02 2.95 7.26
N ARG A 28 17.42 4.00 7.78
CA ARG A 28 17.92 5.37 7.54
C ARG A 28 19.22 5.60 8.28
N PRO A 29 20.15 6.36 7.66
CA PRO A 29 21.36 6.77 8.36
C PRO A 29 21.02 7.48 9.67
N GLY A 30 21.68 7.08 10.76
CA GLY A 30 21.37 7.61 12.07
C GLY A 30 20.34 6.81 12.85
N GLY A 31 19.70 5.84 12.21
CA GLY A 31 18.83 4.84 12.84
C GLY A 31 17.65 5.38 13.61
N GLY A 32 17.04 4.50 14.29
CA GLY A 32 16.11 4.61 15.42
C GLY A 32 15.22 5.80 15.51
N SER A 33 14.39 6.06 14.56
CA SER A 33 13.38 7.07 14.80
C SER A 33 12.18 6.43 15.49
N GLY A 34 11.67 7.06 16.52
CA GLY A 34 10.40 6.68 17.11
C GLY A 34 9.22 6.82 16.17
N LEU A 35 9.47 7.14 14.89
CA LEU A 35 8.43 7.27 13.88
C LEU A 35 7.95 5.93 13.32
N LEU A 36 8.78 4.88 13.38
CA LEU A 36 8.42 3.57 12.86
C LEU A 36 7.72 2.73 13.92
N LYS A 37 6.42 2.92 14.01
CA LYS A 37 5.59 2.21 15.00
C LYS A 37 5.09 0.85 14.50
N GLY A 38 5.40 0.49 13.26
CA GLY A 38 4.86 -0.68 12.60
C GLY A 38 3.56 -0.37 11.86
N ALA A 39 3.33 -1.10 10.78
CA ALA A 39 2.15 -0.91 9.96
C ALA A 39 0.95 -1.60 10.60
N ARG A 40 -0.22 -1.00 10.41
CA ARG A 40 -1.49 -1.60 10.76
C ARG A 40 -1.93 -2.53 9.63
N ARG A 41 -2.44 -3.71 9.99
CA ARG A 41 -3.02 -4.61 9.00
C ARG A 41 -4.46 -4.21 8.69
N TYR A 42 -4.79 -4.17 7.40
CA TYR A 42 -6.15 -3.99 6.91
C TYR A 42 -6.59 -5.27 6.21
N ILE A 43 -7.80 -5.71 6.49
CA ILE A 43 -8.39 -6.88 5.84
C ILE A 43 -8.92 -6.51 4.46
N HIS A 44 -9.50 -5.32 4.33
CA HIS A 44 -10.03 -4.81 3.08
C HIS A 44 -9.20 -3.61 2.63
N TYR A 45 -8.79 -3.60 1.35
CA TYR A 45 -8.00 -2.48 0.84
C TYR A 45 -8.78 -1.16 0.88
N GLN A 46 -10.11 -1.23 0.80
CA GLN A 46 -10.96 -0.04 0.88
C GLN A 46 -10.75 0.71 2.20
N ASP A 47 -10.60 -0.03 3.29
CA ASP A 47 -10.34 0.58 4.59
C ASP A 47 -8.96 1.23 4.65
N LEU A 48 -7.98 0.60 4.02
CA LEU A 48 -6.62 1.14 3.96
C LEU A 48 -6.60 2.48 3.22
N ILE A 49 -7.23 2.56 2.06
CA ILE A 49 -7.22 3.79 1.26
C ILE A 49 -8.06 4.90 1.87
N GLN A 50 -8.96 4.60 2.79
CA GLN A 50 -9.74 5.61 3.50
C GLN A 50 -9.04 6.14 4.74
N SER A 51 -7.94 5.51 5.15
CA SER A 51 -7.24 5.89 6.36
C SER A 51 -6.51 7.23 6.20
N ASN A 52 -6.63 8.08 7.22
CA ASN A 52 -5.89 9.35 7.27
C ASN A 52 -4.40 9.15 7.48
N ASP A 53 -3.98 7.95 7.90
CA ASP A 53 -2.57 7.62 8.11
C ASP A 53 -1.86 7.21 6.83
N VAL A 54 -2.59 7.13 5.71
CA VAL A 54 -2.07 6.71 4.42
C VAL A 54 -2.11 7.89 3.45
N ASP A 55 -0.97 8.25 2.89
CA ASP A 55 -0.85 9.33 1.89
C ASP A 55 -0.66 8.77 0.48
N ALA A 56 -0.03 7.62 0.37
CA ALA A 56 0.28 6.97 -0.90
C ALA A 56 0.18 5.47 -0.76
N VAL A 57 -0.10 4.79 -1.86
CA VAL A 57 -0.21 3.34 -1.88
C VAL A 57 0.64 2.74 -2.98
N ILE A 58 1.15 1.54 -2.71
CA ILE A 58 1.79 0.68 -3.71
C ILE A 58 0.85 -0.49 -3.95
N ILE A 59 0.47 -0.68 -5.21
CA ILE A 59 -0.43 -1.76 -5.61
C ILE A 59 0.38 -2.82 -6.34
N ALA A 60 0.51 -4.00 -5.71
CA ALA A 60 1.25 -5.14 -6.23
C ALA A 60 0.41 -6.41 -6.09
N THR A 61 -0.84 -6.31 -6.44
CA THR A 61 -1.84 -7.38 -6.38
C THR A 61 -1.85 -8.17 -7.70
N PRO A 62 -2.68 -9.22 -7.84
CA PRO A 62 -2.92 -9.82 -9.15
C PRO A 62 -3.45 -8.79 -10.15
N ASP A 63 -3.07 -8.92 -11.42
CA ASP A 63 -3.32 -7.92 -12.46
C ASP A 63 -4.76 -7.46 -12.57
N HIS A 64 -5.71 -8.36 -12.37
CA HIS A 64 -7.12 -8.06 -12.55
C HIS A 64 -7.69 -7.08 -11.50
N TRP A 65 -6.93 -6.79 -10.46
CA TRP A 65 -7.32 -5.83 -9.43
C TRP A 65 -6.71 -4.45 -9.63
N HIS A 66 -5.66 -4.33 -10.48
CA HIS A 66 -4.87 -3.10 -10.58
C HIS A 66 -5.72 -1.89 -10.95
N THR A 67 -6.58 -2.00 -11.95
CA THR A 67 -7.38 -0.88 -12.42
C THR A 67 -8.33 -0.38 -11.35
N GLN A 68 -9.09 -1.29 -10.74
CA GLN A 68 -10.09 -0.91 -9.74
C GLN A 68 -9.45 -0.30 -8.51
N MET A 69 -8.38 -0.91 -8.02
CA MET A 69 -7.68 -0.39 -6.85
C MET A 69 -7.04 0.97 -7.11
N THR A 70 -6.50 1.17 -8.32
CA THR A 70 -5.93 2.47 -8.70
C THR A 70 -7.00 3.55 -8.72
N ILE A 71 -8.14 3.27 -9.35
CA ILE A 71 -9.25 4.22 -9.41
C ILE A 71 -9.73 4.56 -8.00
N ASP A 72 -9.94 3.55 -7.17
CA ASP A 72 -10.42 3.76 -5.81
C ASP A 72 -9.44 4.59 -4.98
N ALA A 73 -8.15 4.31 -5.10
CA ALA A 73 -7.12 5.06 -4.37
C ALA A 73 -7.02 6.50 -4.83
N VAL A 74 -7.06 6.75 -6.14
CA VAL A 74 -7.04 8.11 -6.70
C VAL A 74 -8.28 8.89 -6.24
N ASN A 75 -9.44 8.26 -6.25
CA ASN A 75 -10.67 8.90 -5.80
C ASN A 75 -10.65 9.19 -4.29
N ALA A 76 -9.87 8.44 -3.53
CA ALA A 76 -9.66 8.70 -2.11
C ALA A 76 -8.57 9.75 -1.85
N GLY A 77 -8.00 10.34 -2.89
CA GLY A 77 -6.98 11.38 -2.78
C GLY A 77 -5.58 10.87 -2.48
N LYS A 78 -5.31 9.59 -2.75
CA LYS A 78 -4.00 9.00 -2.48
C LYS A 78 -3.12 9.00 -3.71
N HIS A 79 -1.81 9.15 -3.51
CA HIS A 79 -0.84 8.91 -4.56
C HIS A 79 -0.71 7.41 -4.80
N VAL A 80 -0.49 7.00 -6.05
CA VAL A 80 -0.50 5.59 -6.41
C VAL A 80 0.75 5.22 -7.19
N TYR A 81 1.40 4.15 -6.75
CA TYR A 81 2.39 3.41 -7.55
C TYR A 81 1.79 2.05 -7.83
N CYS A 82 1.47 1.78 -9.08
CA CYS A 82 0.86 0.51 -9.48
C CYS A 82 1.86 -0.29 -10.31
N GLU A 83 2.06 -1.57 -9.93
CA GLU A 83 2.90 -2.47 -10.69
C GLU A 83 2.27 -2.74 -12.06
N LYS A 84 3.07 -3.23 -12.98
CA LYS A 84 2.60 -3.67 -14.30
C LYS A 84 1.75 -4.93 -14.13
N CYS A 85 0.78 -5.20 -14.91
CA CYS A 85 0.17 -4.29 -15.89
C CYS A 85 -0.87 -3.43 -15.19
N MET A 86 -0.88 -2.16 -15.49
CA MET A 86 -1.84 -1.25 -14.87
C MET A 86 -3.28 -1.57 -15.25
N THR A 87 -3.48 -2.01 -16.48
CA THR A 87 -4.79 -2.44 -16.99
C THR A 87 -4.67 -3.77 -17.71
N ARG A 88 -5.78 -4.53 -17.80
CA ARG A 88 -5.83 -5.81 -18.51
C ARG A 88 -6.45 -5.69 -19.89
N THR A 89 -7.36 -4.74 -20.07
CA THR A 89 -8.14 -4.58 -21.29
C THR A 89 -8.04 -3.15 -21.79
N ILE A 90 -8.34 -2.96 -23.08
CA ILE A 90 -8.39 -1.62 -23.66
C ILE A 90 -9.45 -0.77 -22.97
N ASP A 91 -10.58 -1.36 -22.64
CA ASP A 91 -11.68 -0.65 -21.96
C ASP A 91 -11.26 -0.08 -20.61
N GLU A 92 -10.43 -0.82 -19.85
CA GLU A 92 -9.91 -0.35 -18.56
C GLU A 92 -9.00 0.85 -18.69
N THR A 93 -8.34 1.02 -19.84
CA THR A 93 -7.40 2.11 -20.10
C THR A 93 -8.12 3.45 -20.24
N PHE A 94 -9.33 3.43 -20.71
CA PHE A 94 -10.16 4.61 -20.90
C PHE A 94 -11.29 4.62 -19.85
#